data_1748d79a998dc7d65a09edf4b41f5ddf
#
_entry.id   1748d79a998dc7d65a09edf4b41f5ddf
#
_cell.length_a   1.000
_cell.length_b   1.000
_cell.length_c   1.000
_cell.angle_alpha   90.00
_cell.angle_beta   90.00
_cell.angle_gamma   90.00
#
_symmetry.space_group_name_H-M   'P 1'
#
loop_
_entity.id
_entity.type
_entity.pdbx_description
1 polymer ?
#
loop_
_entity_poly.entity_id
_entity_poly.type
_entity_poly.pdbx_seq_one_letter_code
_entity_poly.pdbx_strand_id
1 'polypeptide(L)'
;MTPQLQRELWTSWASLLRSYAAVHGLGKDQHAVVEVSDAEVLVRFGQRSIRFTPELYVAPDGTTHPFALTVNGRARVGDDEDEMDLLAERLASEIINA
;
A
#
# COMPACT_ATOMS: atom_id res chain seq x y z
N MET A 1 4.34 9.92 17.84
CA MET A 1 3.51 8.72 17.63
C MET A 1 4.03 7.58 18.49
N THR A 2 3.14 6.87 19.18
CA THR A 2 3.55 5.74 20.01
C THR A 2 3.83 4.52 19.13
N PRO A 3 4.67 3.57 19.58
CA PRO A 3 4.87 2.33 18.83
C PRO A 3 3.59 1.53 18.62
N GLN A 4 2.67 1.55 19.58
CA GLN A 4 1.38 0.86 19.44
C GLN A 4 0.54 1.48 18.32
N LEU A 5 0.42 2.80 18.29
CA LEU A 5 -0.33 3.49 17.25
C LEU A 5 0.30 3.25 15.87
N GLN A 6 1.63 3.26 15.81
CA GLN A 6 2.34 2.96 14.56
C GLN A 6 1.96 1.57 14.03
N ARG A 7 1.92 0.56 14.90
CA ARG A 7 1.53 -0.80 14.51
C ARG A 7 0.07 -0.87 14.07
N GLU A 8 -0.81 -0.16 14.75
CA GLU A 8 -2.23 -0.13 14.39
C GLU A 8 -2.44 0.51 13.02
N LEU A 9 -1.76 1.61 12.76
CA LEU A 9 -1.84 2.28 11.45
C LEU A 9 -1.25 1.39 10.35
N TRP A 10 -0.15 0.71 10.63
CA TRP A 10 0.46 -0.23 9.69
C TRP A 10 -0.48 -1.38 9.35
N THR A 11 -1.12 -1.96 10.37
CA THR A 11 -2.10 -3.03 10.18
C THR A 11 -3.29 -2.55 9.35
N SER A 12 -3.78 -1.34 9.63
CA SER A 12 -4.88 -0.74 8.85
C SER A 12 -4.47 -0.52 7.40
N TRP A 13 -3.27 -0.01 7.17
CA TRP A 13 -2.75 0.20 5.81
C TRP A 13 -2.68 -1.13 5.04
N ALA A 14 -2.13 -2.17 5.65
CA ALA A 14 -2.04 -3.49 5.05
C ALA A 14 -3.43 -4.07 4.74
N SER A 15 -4.39 -3.90 5.64
CA SER A 15 -5.76 -4.37 5.44
C SER A 15 -6.44 -3.67 4.27
N LEU A 16 -6.25 -2.36 4.15
CA LEU A 16 -6.80 -1.59 3.04
C LEU A 16 -6.22 -2.05 1.70
N LEU A 17 -4.91 -2.26 1.65
CA LEU A 17 -4.27 -2.76 0.43
C LEU A 17 -4.80 -4.14 0.05
N ARG A 18 -4.97 -5.04 1.01
CA ARG A 18 -5.55 -6.36 0.75
C ARG A 18 -6.95 -6.27 0.20
N SER A 19 -7.77 -5.42 0.81
CA SER A 19 -9.17 -5.26 0.40
C SER A 19 -9.28 -4.73 -1.02
N TYR A 20 -8.53 -3.69 -1.35
CA TYR A 20 -8.59 -3.11 -2.68
C TYR A 20 -7.90 -3.98 -3.73
N ALA A 21 -6.83 -4.69 -3.37
CA ALA A 21 -6.21 -5.66 -4.26
C ALA A 21 -7.22 -6.77 -4.63
N ALA A 22 -7.99 -7.25 -3.66
CA ALA A 22 -9.02 -8.25 -3.91
C ALA A 22 -10.12 -7.71 -4.82
N VAL A 23 -10.60 -6.50 -4.55
CA VAL A 23 -11.68 -5.89 -5.34
C VAL A 23 -11.24 -5.64 -6.77
N HIS A 24 -10.10 -5.01 -6.97
CA HIS A 24 -9.62 -4.68 -8.32
C HIS A 24 -9.12 -5.91 -9.07
N GLY A 25 -8.75 -6.97 -8.35
CA GLY A 25 -8.31 -8.22 -8.96
C GLY A 25 -9.44 -9.15 -9.41
N LEU A 26 -10.69 -8.84 -9.05
CA LEU A 26 -11.82 -9.67 -9.44
C LEU A 26 -11.96 -9.71 -10.97
N GLY A 27 -12.14 -10.92 -11.51
CA GLY A 27 -12.31 -11.10 -12.93
C GLY A 27 -11.06 -10.99 -13.77
N LYS A 28 -9.90 -10.82 -13.12
CA LYS A 28 -8.62 -10.80 -13.83
C LYS A 28 -8.06 -12.20 -13.99
N ASP A 29 -7.21 -12.41 -14.99
CA ASP A 29 -6.57 -13.69 -15.27
C ASP A 29 -5.51 -14.05 -14.22
N GLN A 30 -5.02 -13.07 -13.50
CA GLN A 30 -3.99 -13.24 -12.49
C GLN A 30 -4.54 -12.85 -11.12
N HIS A 31 -3.92 -13.37 -10.08
CA HIS A 31 -4.27 -13.02 -8.71
C HIS A 31 -3.32 -11.96 -8.18
N ALA A 32 -3.87 -10.99 -7.47
CA ALA A 32 -3.07 -10.06 -6.69
C ALA A 32 -2.58 -10.78 -5.45
N VAL A 33 -1.29 -10.63 -5.14
CA VAL A 33 -0.67 -11.22 -3.95
C VAL A 33 -0.27 -10.08 -3.02
N VAL A 34 -0.69 -10.16 -1.77
CA VAL A 34 -0.32 -9.19 -0.75
C VAL A 34 0.40 -9.92 0.38
N GLU A 35 1.68 -9.62 0.55
CA GLU A 35 2.50 -10.19 1.61
C GLU A 35 2.74 -9.12 2.66
N VAL A 36 2.48 -9.44 3.92
CA VAL A 36 2.54 -8.48 5.02
C VAL A 36 3.46 -8.99 6.13
N SER A 37 4.34 -8.12 6.57
CA SER A 37 5.12 -8.32 7.80
C SER A 37 5.15 -7.01 8.57
N ASP A 38 5.80 -7.02 9.74
CA ASP A 38 5.95 -5.80 10.54
C ASP A 38 6.84 -4.77 9.85
N ALA A 39 7.68 -5.19 8.93
CA ALA A 39 8.67 -4.34 8.28
C ALA A 39 8.30 -3.98 6.84
N GLU A 40 7.37 -4.71 6.21
CA GLU A 40 7.14 -4.55 4.79
C GLU A 40 5.73 -5.02 4.40
N VAL A 41 5.12 -4.30 3.46
CA VAL A 41 3.95 -4.78 2.71
C VAL A 41 4.34 -4.80 1.24
N LEU A 42 4.17 -5.95 0.60
CA LEU A 42 4.40 -6.12 -0.83
C LEU A 42 3.08 -6.45 -1.50
N VAL A 43 2.73 -5.69 -2.54
CA VAL A 43 1.57 -5.98 -3.39
C VAL A 43 2.10 -6.31 -4.77
N ARG A 44 1.76 -7.50 -5.27
CA ARG A 44 2.23 -7.97 -6.57
C ARG A 44 1.04 -8.39 -7.43
N PHE A 45 1.09 -8.00 -8.70
CA PHE A 45 0.12 -8.42 -9.71
C PHE A 45 0.87 -8.70 -11.01
N GLY A 46 1.00 -9.99 -11.36
CA GLY A 46 1.83 -10.39 -12.48
C GLY A 46 3.29 -10.05 -12.22
N GLN A 47 3.90 -9.30 -13.13
CA GLN A 47 5.28 -8.86 -13.00
C GLN A 47 5.41 -7.47 -12.38
N ARG A 48 4.28 -6.83 -12.06
CA ARG A 48 4.27 -5.52 -11.41
C ARG A 48 4.19 -5.70 -9.91
N SER A 49 4.87 -4.84 -9.18
CA SER A 49 4.79 -4.84 -7.73
C SER A 49 5.00 -3.44 -7.17
N ILE A 50 4.42 -3.23 -6.00
CA ILE A 50 4.71 -2.07 -5.17
C ILE A 50 5.07 -2.57 -3.78
N ARG A 51 5.93 -1.84 -3.10
CA ARG A 51 6.41 -2.24 -1.78
C ARG A 51 6.42 -1.05 -0.85
N PHE A 52 6.02 -1.30 0.38
CA PHE A 52 6.01 -0.29 1.44
C PHE A 52 6.84 -0.77 2.61
N THR A 53 7.66 0.11 3.14
CA THR A 53 8.20 -0.01 4.49
C THR A 53 7.64 1.16 5.30
N PRO A 54 7.83 1.20 6.62
CA PRO A 54 7.34 2.35 7.39
C PRO A 54 7.89 3.70 6.93
N GLU A 55 8.93 3.73 6.11
CA GLU A 55 9.60 4.97 5.69
C GLU A 55 9.67 5.17 4.18
N LEU A 56 9.42 4.12 3.39
CA LEU A 56 9.61 4.18 1.93
C LEU A 56 8.47 3.50 1.18
N TYR A 57 8.18 4.05 0.01
CA TYR A 57 7.35 3.42 -1.00
C TYR A 57 8.22 3.16 -2.24
N VAL A 58 8.18 1.95 -2.77
CA VAL A 58 8.84 1.57 -4.01
C VAL A 58 7.77 1.39 -5.08
N ALA A 59 7.82 2.22 -6.12
CA ALA A 59 6.86 2.23 -7.21
C ALA A 59 7.12 1.06 -8.19
N PRO A 60 6.18 0.76 -9.10
CA PRO A 60 6.36 -0.34 -10.06
C PRO A 60 7.59 -0.20 -10.94
N ASP A 61 8.03 1.03 -11.21
CA ASP A 61 9.23 1.27 -12.02
C ASP A 61 10.53 1.19 -11.20
N GLY A 62 10.44 0.86 -9.91
CA GLY A 62 11.59 0.76 -9.03
C GLY A 62 12.01 2.05 -8.35
N THR A 63 11.36 3.18 -8.67
CA THR A 63 11.68 4.45 -8.00
C THR A 63 11.21 4.42 -6.56
N THR A 64 11.94 5.11 -5.68
CA THR A 64 11.61 5.17 -4.27
C THR A 64 11.12 6.57 -3.90
N HIS A 65 10.17 6.61 -2.98
CA HIS A 65 9.58 7.85 -2.48
C HIS A 65 9.43 7.75 -0.97
N PRO A 66 9.55 8.86 -0.25
CA PRO A 66 9.25 8.85 1.18
C PRO A 66 7.79 8.42 1.41
N PHE A 67 7.60 7.63 2.46
CA PHE A 67 6.28 7.14 2.84
C PHE A 67 6.09 7.35 4.34
N ALA A 68 4.90 7.78 4.74
CA ALA A 68 4.56 7.93 6.14
C ALA A 68 3.07 7.74 6.36
N LEU A 69 2.72 7.14 7.49
CA LEU A 69 1.34 7.10 7.99
C LEU A 69 1.25 8.12 9.12
N THR A 70 0.17 8.90 9.13
CA THR A 70 0.02 9.99 10.10
C THR A 70 -0.99 9.59 11.18
N VAL A 71 -0.89 10.28 12.33
CA VAL A 71 -1.80 10.04 13.46
C VAL A 71 -3.26 10.33 13.13
N ASN A 72 -3.51 11.07 12.06
CA ASN A 72 -4.87 11.44 11.64
C ASN A 72 -5.47 10.43 10.65
N GLY A 73 -4.84 9.28 10.44
CA GLY A 73 -5.34 8.28 9.50
C GLY A 73 -5.09 8.62 8.04
N ARG A 74 -4.09 9.44 7.77
CA ARG A 74 -3.69 9.82 6.43
C ARG A 74 -2.37 9.14 6.07
N ALA A 75 -2.11 9.01 4.78
CA ALA A 75 -0.85 8.47 4.27
C ALA A 75 -0.20 9.50 3.36
N ARG A 76 1.12 9.54 3.39
CA ARG A 76 1.90 10.42 2.52
C ARG A 76 2.84 9.59 1.67
N VAL A 77 2.79 9.79 0.37
CA VAL A 77 3.69 9.16 -0.61
C VAL A 77 4.34 10.29 -1.41
N GLY A 78 5.64 10.49 -1.22
CA GLY A 78 6.32 11.63 -1.81
C GLY A 78 5.70 12.93 -1.31
N ASP A 79 5.23 13.76 -2.23
CA ASP A 79 4.57 15.03 -1.92
C ASP A 79 3.05 14.90 -1.81
N ASP A 80 2.47 13.74 -2.13
CA ASP A 80 1.04 13.51 -2.05
C ASP A 80 0.64 13.05 -0.66
N GLU A 81 -0.40 13.66 -0.11
CA GLU A 81 -1.00 13.21 1.14
C GLU A 81 -2.50 13.08 0.96
N ASP A 82 -3.07 11.98 1.43
CA ASP A 82 -4.51 11.74 1.34
C ASP A 82 -4.93 10.79 2.45
N GLU A 83 -6.23 10.58 2.60
CA GLU A 83 -6.71 9.56 3.52
C GLU A 83 -6.17 8.20 3.11
N MET A 84 -5.85 7.38 4.11
CA MET A 84 -5.28 6.04 3.88
C MET A 84 -6.14 5.23 2.94
N ASP A 85 -7.46 5.28 3.12
CA ASP A 85 -8.42 4.55 2.33
C ASP A 85 -8.32 4.92 0.84
N LEU A 86 -8.32 6.20 0.54
CA LEU A 86 -8.27 6.69 -0.84
C LEU A 86 -6.92 6.40 -1.49
N LEU A 87 -5.84 6.58 -0.75
CA LEU A 87 -4.51 6.34 -1.29
C LEU A 87 -4.26 4.85 -1.54
N ALA A 88 -4.69 3.99 -0.62
CA ALA A 88 -4.57 2.54 -0.79
C ALA A 88 -5.33 2.07 -2.03
N GLU A 89 -6.56 2.58 -2.23
CA GLU A 89 -7.34 2.24 -3.41
C GLU A 89 -6.63 2.66 -4.69
N ARG A 90 -6.14 3.90 -4.72
CA ARG A 90 -5.46 4.42 -5.91
C ARG A 90 -4.24 3.59 -6.27
N LEU A 91 -3.39 3.28 -5.28
CA LEU A 91 -2.16 2.54 -5.53
C LEU A 91 -2.43 1.10 -5.93
N ALA A 92 -3.40 0.44 -5.30
CA ALA A 92 -3.78 -0.91 -5.70
C ALA A 92 -4.36 -0.92 -7.11
N SER A 93 -5.21 0.04 -7.44
CA SER A 93 -5.80 0.16 -8.78
C SER A 93 -4.74 0.38 -9.85
N GLU A 94 -3.76 1.23 -9.57
CA GLU A 94 -2.69 1.54 -10.53
C GLU A 94 -1.87 0.31 -10.90
N ILE A 95 -1.59 -0.58 -9.94
CA ILE A 95 -0.80 -1.77 -10.22
C ILE A 95 -1.63 -2.86 -10.92
N ILE A 96 -2.92 -2.96 -10.62
CA ILE A 96 -3.77 -4.02 -11.17
C ILE A 96 -4.34 -3.63 -12.53
N ASN A 97 -4.72 -2.38 -12.72
CA ASN A 97 -5.36 -1.89 -13.94
C ASN A 97 -4.42 -1.12 -14.87
N ALA A 98 -3.15 -1.19 -14.63
CA ALA A 98 -2.17 -0.52 -15.47
C ALA A 98 -2.08 -1.14 -16.86
#